data_a11032345a14beb68f7b7355fd389b46
#
_entry.id   a11032345a14beb68f7b7355fd389b46
#
_cell.length_a   1.000
_cell.length_b   1.000
_cell.length_c   1.000
_cell.angle_alpha   90.00
_cell.angle_beta   90.00
_cell.angle_gamma   90.00
#
_symmetry.space_group_name_H-M   'P 1'
#
loop_
_entity.id
_entity.type
_entity.pdbx_description
1 polymer ?
#
loop_
_entity_poly.entity_id
_entity_poly.type
_entity_poly.pdbx_seq_one_letter_code
_entity_poly.pdbx_strand_id
1 'polypeptide(L)'
;KKAFKNNEDIHSLTASQVFSVPISKVNEDLRRKAKAINFGIIYGITQYGLAKQIAVSNQEALDFINAYFKKFPEIKDYMNSTIKFCRTRGYVNNIFGRRIHLKGINDKNFSVRSFQERAAINAPIQGSAADIIRLAMIKLDQLIETDKRFKTKMLLQIHDELIFECSQNDKEYVQKAIKNAMTSISSSDYHMFSIPLNVSINS
;
A
#
# COMPACT_ATOMS: atom_id res chain seq x y z
N LYS A 1 12.14 -1.38 6.27
CA LYS A 1 12.50 0.04 6.14
C LYS A 1 13.75 0.24 5.28
N LYS A 2 14.86 -0.51 5.51
CA LYS A 2 16.09 -0.40 4.71
C LYS A 2 15.81 -0.55 3.20
N ALA A 3 15.09 -1.58 2.79
CA ALA A 3 14.76 -1.85 1.39
C ALA A 3 14.09 -0.65 0.71
N PHE A 4 13.07 -0.06 1.35
CA PHE A 4 12.41 1.15 0.82
C PHE A 4 13.32 2.37 0.75
N LYS A 5 14.20 2.56 1.75
CA LYS A 5 15.17 3.67 1.73
C LYS A 5 16.23 3.52 0.63
N ASN A 6 16.59 2.27 0.32
CA ASN A 6 17.56 1.95 -0.72
C ASN A 6 16.89 1.76 -2.11
N ASN A 7 15.59 1.97 -2.22
CA ASN A 7 14.81 1.74 -3.45
C ASN A 7 14.97 0.31 -4.01
N GLU A 8 15.10 -0.68 -3.11
CA GLU A 8 15.21 -2.09 -3.47
C GLU A 8 13.84 -2.68 -3.82
N ASP A 9 13.80 -3.62 -4.76
CA ASP A 9 12.57 -4.32 -5.11
C ASP A 9 12.13 -5.27 -4.00
N ILE A 10 11.13 -4.85 -3.22
CA ILE A 10 10.60 -5.63 -2.09
C ILE A 10 10.00 -6.97 -2.50
N HIS A 11 9.50 -7.11 -3.74
CA HIS A 11 8.96 -8.39 -4.21
C HIS A 11 10.08 -9.38 -4.50
N SER A 12 11.17 -8.92 -5.08
CA SER A 12 12.37 -9.75 -5.28
C SER A 12 13.03 -10.14 -3.96
N LEU A 13 13.09 -9.23 -2.99
CA LEU A 13 13.56 -9.53 -1.63
C LEU A 13 12.68 -10.58 -0.94
N THR A 14 11.36 -10.42 -1.02
CA THR A 14 10.42 -11.41 -0.47
C THR A 14 10.58 -12.76 -1.16
N ALA A 15 10.71 -12.79 -2.49
CA ALA A 15 10.95 -14.02 -3.25
C ALA A 15 12.19 -14.74 -2.76
N SER A 16 13.30 -14.04 -2.64
CA SER A 16 14.56 -14.58 -2.13
C SER A 16 14.39 -15.23 -0.75
N GLN A 17 13.63 -14.59 0.12
CA GLN A 17 13.46 -15.01 1.51
C GLN A 17 12.44 -16.14 1.69
N VAL A 18 11.31 -16.07 0.98
CA VAL A 18 10.22 -17.05 1.10
C VAL A 18 10.56 -18.35 0.37
N PHE A 19 11.19 -18.24 -0.80
CA PHE A 19 11.58 -19.41 -1.60
C PHE A 19 13.02 -19.88 -1.32
N SER A 20 13.74 -19.23 -0.38
CA SER A 20 15.11 -19.57 0.01
C SER A 20 16.09 -19.64 -1.19
N VAL A 21 15.98 -18.69 -2.11
CA VAL A 21 16.85 -18.57 -3.27
C VAL A 21 17.69 -17.28 -3.20
N PRO A 22 18.93 -17.25 -3.67
CA PRO A 22 19.68 -16.01 -3.78
C PRO A 22 18.94 -14.96 -4.61
N ILE A 23 19.04 -13.70 -4.26
CA ILE A 23 18.32 -12.60 -4.95
C ILE A 23 18.69 -12.54 -6.45
N SER A 24 19.93 -12.88 -6.80
CA SER A 24 20.42 -12.96 -8.19
C SER A 24 19.77 -14.08 -9.02
N LYS A 25 19.12 -15.04 -8.37
CA LYS A 25 18.39 -16.15 -9.02
C LYS A 25 16.88 -15.95 -9.01
N VAL A 26 16.39 -14.82 -8.50
CA VAL A 26 14.97 -14.49 -8.54
C VAL A 26 14.59 -14.10 -9.97
N ASN A 27 13.82 -14.97 -10.62
CA ASN A 27 13.27 -14.72 -11.95
C ASN A 27 11.88 -14.04 -11.85
N GLU A 28 11.31 -13.64 -12.98
CA GLU A 28 10.00 -12.98 -13.07
C GLU A 28 8.87 -13.82 -12.45
N ASP A 29 8.90 -15.15 -12.58
CA ASP A 29 7.87 -16.01 -12.00
C ASP A 29 7.92 -16.02 -10.47
N LEU A 30 9.10 -16.17 -9.88
CA LEU A 30 9.29 -16.09 -8.43
C LEU A 30 8.91 -14.70 -7.89
N ARG A 31 9.29 -13.64 -8.61
CA ARG A 31 8.91 -12.27 -8.26
C ARG A 31 7.40 -12.07 -8.30
N ARG A 32 6.73 -12.59 -9.32
CA ARG A 32 5.27 -12.55 -9.47
C ARG A 32 4.56 -13.32 -8.34
N LYS A 33 5.04 -14.52 -8.00
CA LYS A 33 4.54 -15.30 -6.87
C LYS A 33 4.72 -14.55 -5.53
N ALA A 34 5.90 -13.98 -5.30
CA ALA A 34 6.15 -13.17 -4.09
C ALA A 34 5.27 -11.92 -4.03
N LYS A 35 5.00 -11.27 -5.16
CA LYS A 35 4.03 -10.17 -5.24
C LYS A 35 2.64 -10.63 -4.81
N ALA A 36 2.18 -11.79 -5.29
CA ALA A 36 0.90 -12.37 -4.90
C ALA A 36 0.86 -12.72 -3.40
N ILE A 37 1.95 -13.23 -2.83
CA ILE A 37 2.08 -13.52 -1.39
C ILE A 37 2.02 -12.21 -0.59
N ASN A 38 2.82 -11.20 -0.94
CA ASN A 38 2.85 -9.91 -0.24
C ASN A 38 1.47 -9.26 -0.16
N PHE A 39 0.79 -9.14 -1.29
CA PHE A 39 -0.55 -8.57 -1.33
C PHE A 39 -1.59 -9.50 -0.70
N GLY A 40 -1.53 -10.78 -1.01
CA GLY A 40 -2.48 -11.76 -0.52
C GLY A 40 -2.51 -11.80 1.00
N ILE A 41 -1.35 -11.82 1.67
CA ILE A 41 -1.28 -11.86 3.13
C ILE A 41 -1.88 -10.59 3.75
N ILE A 42 -1.56 -9.41 3.22
CA ILE A 42 -2.14 -8.14 3.71
C ILE A 42 -3.65 -8.11 3.49
N TYR A 43 -4.16 -8.72 2.41
CA TYR A 43 -5.59 -8.88 2.16
C TYR A 43 -6.22 -10.08 2.87
N GLY A 44 -5.46 -10.79 3.72
CA GLY A 44 -5.95 -11.91 4.52
C GLY A 44 -6.29 -13.14 3.68
N ILE A 45 -5.48 -13.41 2.65
CA ILE A 45 -5.65 -14.60 1.79
C ILE A 45 -5.52 -15.88 2.62
N THR A 46 -6.36 -16.86 2.31
CA THR A 46 -6.22 -18.22 2.87
C THR A 46 -5.23 -19.03 2.03
N GLN A 47 -4.71 -20.13 2.61
CA GLN A 47 -3.87 -21.07 1.88
C GLN A 47 -4.53 -21.57 0.58
N TYR A 48 -5.85 -21.81 0.59
CA TYR A 48 -6.62 -22.23 -0.60
C TYR A 48 -6.65 -21.16 -1.68
N GLY A 49 -6.87 -19.90 -1.28
CA GLY A 49 -6.84 -18.76 -2.20
C GLY A 49 -5.47 -18.55 -2.80
N LEU A 50 -4.41 -18.63 -1.97
CA LEU A 50 -3.03 -18.47 -2.44
C LEU A 50 -2.63 -19.62 -3.37
N ALA A 51 -2.93 -20.88 -3.00
CA ALA A 51 -2.65 -22.06 -3.82
C ALA A 51 -3.22 -21.92 -5.24
N LYS A 52 -4.47 -21.48 -5.34
CA LYS A 52 -5.13 -21.23 -6.63
C LYS A 52 -4.47 -20.08 -7.40
N GLN A 53 -4.07 -19.01 -6.71
CA GLN A 53 -3.54 -17.81 -7.35
C GLN A 53 -2.14 -18.01 -7.95
N ILE A 54 -1.29 -18.81 -7.27
CA ILE A 54 0.10 -19.05 -7.71
C ILE A 54 0.32 -20.45 -8.27
N ALA A 55 -0.75 -21.23 -8.46
CA ALA A 55 -0.77 -22.57 -9.04
C ALA A 55 0.19 -23.56 -8.32
N VAL A 56 0.00 -23.68 -7.00
CA VAL A 56 0.74 -24.63 -6.14
C VAL A 56 -0.25 -25.48 -5.33
N SER A 57 0.24 -26.50 -4.63
CA SER A 57 -0.57 -27.26 -3.68
C SER A 57 -0.97 -26.42 -2.46
N ASN A 58 -2.05 -26.83 -1.78
CA ASN A 58 -2.48 -26.16 -0.54
C ASN A 58 -1.42 -26.23 0.55
N GLN A 59 -0.62 -27.31 0.60
CA GLN A 59 0.45 -27.46 1.56
C GLN A 59 1.59 -26.50 1.27
N GLU A 60 2.05 -26.39 0.01
CA GLU A 60 3.07 -25.42 -0.37
C GLU A 60 2.63 -23.98 -0.09
N ALA A 61 1.37 -23.65 -0.38
CA ALA A 61 0.84 -22.32 -0.06
C ALA A 61 0.86 -22.03 1.44
N LEU A 62 0.53 -23.02 2.28
CA LEU A 62 0.62 -22.92 3.73
C LEU A 62 2.07 -22.72 4.19
N ASP A 63 2.99 -23.48 3.61
CA ASP A 63 4.42 -23.38 3.92
C ASP A 63 4.98 -21.99 3.56
N PHE A 64 4.57 -21.44 2.42
CA PHE A 64 4.93 -20.06 2.03
C PHE A 64 4.37 -19.01 2.99
N ILE A 65 3.11 -19.13 3.41
CA ILE A 65 2.51 -18.25 4.41
C ILE A 65 3.27 -18.32 5.74
N ASN A 66 3.62 -19.53 6.19
CA ASN A 66 4.36 -19.74 7.41
C ASN A 66 5.80 -19.17 7.32
N ALA A 67 6.49 -19.40 6.20
CA ALA A 67 7.81 -18.84 5.93
C ALA A 67 7.77 -17.31 5.92
N TYR A 68 6.74 -16.72 5.32
CA TYR A 68 6.53 -15.28 5.31
C TYR A 68 6.39 -14.71 6.72
N PHE A 69 5.51 -15.26 7.55
CA PHE A 69 5.32 -14.78 8.92
C PHE A 69 6.51 -15.07 9.84
N LYS A 70 7.28 -16.14 9.59
CA LYS A 70 8.55 -16.39 10.29
C LYS A 70 9.57 -15.30 9.95
N LYS A 71 9.58 -14.80 8.73
CA LYS A 71 10.50 -13.76 8.26
C LYS A 71 10.05 -12.35 8.64
N PHE A 72 8.74 -12.11 8.67
CA PHE A 72 8.13 -10.83 8.95
C PHE A 72 7.12 -10.93 10.10
N PRO A 73 7.57 -11.25 11.34
CA PRO A 73 6.68 -11.45 12.48
C PRO A 73 5.87 -10.20 12.82
N GLU A 74 6.44 -9.00 12.60
CA GLU A 74 5.77 -7.72 12.88
C GLU A 74 4.50 -7.51 12.05
N ILE A 75 4.41 -8.14 10.87
CA ILE A 75 3.19 -8.09 10.05
C ILE A 75 2.08 -8.89 10.72
N LYS A 76 2.40 -10.06 11.27
CA LYS A 76 1.44 -10.87 12.02
C LYS A 76 0.97 -10.15 13.29
N ASP A 77 1.90 -9.50 13.99
CA ASP A 77 1.58 -8.72 15.19
C ASP A 77 0.69 -7.52 14.85
N TYR A 78 0.96 -6.81 13.76
CA TYR A 78 0.10 -5.76 13.24
C TYR A 78 -1.32 -6.28 12.97
N MET A 79 -1.46 -7.40 12.26
CA MET A 79 -2.77 -7.98 11.94
C MET A 79 -3.55 -8.33 13.21
N ASN A 80 -2.91 -9.02 14.15
CA ASN A 80 -3.53 -9.45 15.40
C ASN A 80 -3.93 -8.27 16.28
N SER A 81 -3.04 -7.29 16.45
CA SER A 81 -3.29 -6.10 17.25
C SER A 81 -4.40 -5.23 16.65
N THR A 82 -4.44 -5.10 15.33
CA THR A 82 -5.47 -4.34 14.62
C THR A 82 -6.84 -4.98 14.77
N ILE A 83 -6.96 -6.32 14.61
CA ILE A 83 -8.21 -7.05 14.84
C ILE A 83 -8.66 -6.88 16.28
N LYS A 84 -7.75 -7.07 17.25
CA LYS A 84 -8.04 -6.93 18.69
C LYS A 84 -8.55 -5.51 19.00
N PHE A 85 -7.88 -4.47 18.50
CA PHE A 85 -8.30 -3.10 18.65
C PHE A 85 -9.71 -2.87 18.05
N CYS A 86 -9.91 -3.35 16.83
CA CYS A 86 -11.19 -3.19 16.15
C CYS A 86 -12.36 -3.89 16.88
N ARG A 87 -12.14 -5.10 17.41
CA ARG A 87 -13.13 -5.83 18.20
C ARG A 87 -13.54 -5.08 19.47
N THR A 88 -12.60 -4.36 20.08
CA THR A 88 -12.85 -3.59 21.30
C THR A 88 -13.53 -2.25 21.01
N ARG A 89 -13.15 -1.58 19.91
CA ARG A 89 -13.57 -0.20 19.62
C ARG A 89 -14.65 -0.08 18.55
N GLY A 90 -14.85 -1.12 17.72
CA GLY A 90 -15.79 -1.11 16.58
C GLY A 90 -15.28 -0.35 15.35
N TYR A 91 -14.03 0.13 15.38
CA TYR A 91 -13.38 0.85 14.28
C TYR A 91 -11.88 0.64 14.28
N VAL A 92 -11.25 1.03 13.17
CA VAL A 92 -9.80 1.21 13.04
C VAL A 92 -9.48 2.62 12.60
N ASN A 93 -8.24 3.08 12.80
CA ASN A 93 -7.79 4.39 12.34
C ASN A 93 -6.77 4.24 11.22
N ASN A 94 -6.81 5.16 10.26
CA ASN A 94 -5.67 5.35 9.37
C ASN A 94 -4.58 6.20 10.06
N ILE A 95 -3.44 6.44 9.37
CA ILE A 95 -2.31 7.21 9.94
C ILE A 95 -2.65 8.67 10.24
N PHE A 96 -3.70 9.22 9.63
CA PHE A 96 -4.19 10.59 9.85
C PHE A 96 -5.30 10.67 10.91
N GLY A 97 -5.60 9.54 11.60
CA GLY A 97 -6.62 9.49 12.66
C GLY A 97 -8.05 9.34 12.15
N ARG A 98 -8.28 9.21 10.83
CA ARG A 98 -9.62 8.96 10.28
C ARG A 98 -10.12 7.61 10.74
N ARG A 99 -11.32 7.57 11.36
CA ARG A 99 -11.97 6.35 11.82
C ARG A 99 -12.73 5.66 10.70
N ILE A 100 -12.55 4.35 10.61
CA ILE A 100 -13.25 3.46 9.68
C ILE A 100 -14.00 2.43 10.52
N HIS A 101 -15.32 2.56 10.56
CA HIS A 101 -16.18 1.72 11.40
C HIS A 101 -16.47 0.36 10.74
N LEU A 102 -16.41 -0.71 11.53
CA LEU A 102 -16.56 -2.10 11.08
C LEU A 102 -17.61 -2.81 11.97
N LYS A 103 -18.89 -2.57 11.66
CA LYS A 103 -20.01 -2.98 12.50
C LYS A 103 -20.12 -4.50 12.72
N GLY A 104 -19.66 -5.32 11.76
CA GLY A 104 -19.72 -6.78 11.83
C GLY A 104 -18.48 -7.46 12.40
N ILE A 105 -17.53 -6.73 13.02
CA ILE A 105 -16.26 -7.30 13.52
C ILE A 105 -16.47 -8.36 14.61
N ASN A 106 -17.54 -8.28 15.37
CA ASN A 106 -17.94 -9.22 16.43
C ASN A 106 -19.17 -10.06 16.07
N ASP A 107 -19.51 -10.17 14.77
CA ASP A 107 -20.66 -10.91 14.32
C ASP A 107 -20.53 -12.42 14.69
N LYS A 108 -21.65 -13.05 15.03
CA LYS A 108 -21.71 -14.49 15.34
C LYS A 108 -21.44 -15.33 14.10
N ASN A 109 -21.87 -14.85 12.91
CA ASN A 109 -21.61 -15.51 11.65
C ASN A 109 -20.13 -15.42 11.31
N PHE A 110 -19.50 -16.59 11.16
CA PHE A 110 -18.07 -16.70 10.85
C PHE A 110 -17.68 -15.98 9.55
N SER A 111 -18.50 -16.11 8.50
CA SER A 111 -18.19 -15.50 7.19
C SER A 111 -18.21 -13.98 7.26
N VAL A 112 -19.21 -13.39 7.96
CA VAL A 112 -19.30 -11.94 8.18
C VAL A 112 -18.12 -11.47 9.00
N ARG A 113 -17.85 -12.12 10.13
CA ARG A 113 -16.72 -11.77 11.00
C ARG A 113 -15.38 -11.85 10.28
N SER A 114 -15.10 -12.93 9.56
CA SER A 114 -13.86 -13.12 8.81
C SER A 114 -13.68 -12.06 7.71
N PHE A 115 -14.76 -11.67 7.03
CA PHE A 115 -14.72 -10.56 6.09
C PHE A 115 -14.37 -9.23 6.78
N GLN A 116 -14.96 -8.93 7.92
CA GLN A 116 -14.70 -7.71 8.68
C GLN A 116 -13.28 -7.69 9.29
N GLU A 117 -12.73 -8.83 9.68
CA GLU A 117 -11.33 -8.94 10.14
C GLU A 117 -10.35 -8.59 9.03
N ARG A 118 -10.58 -9.09 7.80
CA ARG A 118 -9.77 -8.69 6.63
C ARG A 118 -9.92 -7.21 6.32
N ALA A 119 -11.13 -6.69 6.37
CA ALA A 119 -11.39 -5.26 6.19
C ALA A 119 -10.68 -4.42 7.27
N ALA A 120 -10.66 -4.87 8.53
CA ALA A 120 -9.96 -4.19 9.63
C ALA A 120 -8.45 -4.07 9.38
N ILE A 121 -7.82 -5.12 8.87
CA ILE A 121 -6.38 -5.13 8.54
C ILE A 121 -6.08 -4.15 7.39
N ASN A 122 -6.93 -4.13 6.37
CA ASN A 122 -6.71 -3.36 5.15
C ASN A 122 -7.07 -1.88 5.29
N ALA A 123 -8.12 -1.56 6.03
CA ALA A 123 -8.68 -0.23 6.09
C ALA A 123 -7.67 0.86 6.55
N PRO A 124 -6.79 0.62 7.55
CA PRO A 124 -5.76 1.61 7.90
C PRO A 124 -4.80 1.89 6.74
N ILE A 125 -4.40 0.87 5.99
CA ILE A 125 -3.43 0.99 4.89
C ILE A 125 -4.07 1.70 3.70
N GLN A 126 -5.21 1.21 3.22
CA GLN A 126 -5.91 1.77 2.07
C GLN A 126 -6.47 3.17 2.38
N GLY A 127 -7.00 3.37 3.59
CA GLY A 127 -7.48 4.68 4.02
C GLY A 127 -6.36 5.70 4.14
N SER A 128 -5.14 5.28 4.54
CA SER A 128 -3.97 6.15 4.54
C SER A 128 -3.55 6.53 3.12
N ALA A 129 -3.50 5.57 2.19
CA ALA A 129 -3.19 5.83 0.79
C ALA A 129 -4.18 6.81 0.15
N ALA A 130 -5.49 6.63 0.42
CA ALA A 130 -6.53 7.53 -0.06
C ALA A 130 -6.39 8.97 0.50
N ASP A 131 -6.00 9.11 1.76
CA ASP A 131 -5.78 10.44 2.33
C ASP A 131 -4.48 11.08 1.85
N ILE A 132 -3.43 10.30 1.57
CA ILE A 132 -2.19 10.81 0.95
C ILE A 132 -2.49 11.42 -0.43
N ILE A 133 -3.22 10.71 -1.29
CA ILE A 133 -3.55 11.23 -2.63
C ILE A 133 -4.44 12.48 -2.53
N ARG A 134 -5.39 12.50 -1.58
CA ARG A 134 -6.24 13.66 -1.34
C ARG A 134 -5.44 14.89 -0.88
N LEU A 135 -4.51 14.72 0.04
CA LEU A 135 -3.61 15.81 0.47
C LEU A 135 -2.73 16.31 -0.65
N ALA A 136 -2.25 15.40 -1.51
CA ALA A 136 -1.49 15.75 -2.71
C ALA A 136 -2.35 16.59 -3.67
N MET A 137 -3.61 16.19 -3.92
CA MET A 137 -4.54 16.96 -4.75
C MET A 137 -4.79 18.36 -4.21
N ILE A 138 -5.04 18.51 -2.90
CA ILE A 138 -5.25 19.82 -2.26
C ILE A 138 -4.00 20.71 -2.45
N LYS A 139 -2.81 20.16 -2.25
CA LYS A 139 -1.57 20.92 -2.41
C LYS A 139 -1.31 21.32 -3.86
N LEU A 140 -1.63 20.46 -4.80
CA LEU A 140 -1.52 20.74 -6.24
C LEU A 140 -2.53 21.78 -6.70
N ASP A 141 -3.76 21.73 -6.19
CA ASP A 141 -4.80 22.73 -6.44
C ASP A 141 -4.37 24.13 -5.97
N GLN A 142 -3.81 24.22 -4.76
CA GLN A 142 -3.21 25.45 -4.25
C GLN A 142 -2.07 25.98 -5.14
N LEU A 143 -1.24 25.09 -5.71
CA LEU A 143 -0.20 25.49 -6.65
C LEU A 143 -0.77 26.03 -7.97
N ILE A 144 -1.85 25.40 -8.48
CA ILE A 144 -2.56 25.86 -9.69
C ILE A 144 -3.07 27.30 -9.47
N GLU A 145 -3.61 27.59 -8.30
CA GLU A 145 -4.17 28.90 -7.99
C GLU A 145 -3.10 29.98 -7.73
N THR A 146 -2.00 29.62 -7.08
CA THR A 146 -1.02 30.60 -6.56
C THR A 146 0.21 30.80 -7.43
N ASP A 147 0.69 29.77 -8.15
CA ASP A 147 1.87 29.89 -9.01
C ASP A 147 1.49 30.12 -10.47
N LYS A 148 1.59 31.36 -10.91
CA LYS A 148 1.28 31.77 -12.30
C LYS A 148 2.09 31.03 -13.37
N ARG A 149 3.22 30.41 -13.00
CA ARG A 149 4.05 29.59 -13.91
C ARG A 149 3.54 28.16 -14.00
N PHE A 150 2.75 27.71 -13.02
CA PHE A 150 2.20 26.36 -12.95
C PHE A 150 0.91 26.28 -13.78
N LYS A 151 1.03 26.54 -15.09
CA LYS A 151 -0.09 26.54 -16.06
C LYS A 151 -0.50 25.10 -16.39
N THR A 152 -1.30 24.49 -15.54
CA THR A 152 -1.78 23.14 -15.69
C THR A 152 -3.21 22.99 -15.21
N LYS A 153 -3.87 21.93 -15.66
CA LYS A 153 -5.19 21.52 -15.17
C LYS A 153 -5.09 20.11 -14.63
N MET A 154 -5.54 19.89 -13.40
CA MET A 154 -5.75 18.57 -12.86
C MET A 154 -7.07 18.02 -13.41
N LEU A 155 -7.03 16.97 -14.22
CA LEU A 155 -8.18 16.45 -14.96
C LEU A 155 -8.91 15.34 -14.22
N LEU A 156 -8.17 14.31 -13.79
CA LEU A 156 -8.73 13.07 -13.26
C LEU A 156 -7.84 12.49 -12.15
N GLN A 157 -8.49 11.75 -11.24
CA GLN A 157 -7.84 10.77 -10.38
C GLN A 157 -8.28 9.38 -10.82
N ILE A 158 -7.31 8.48 -11.08
CA ILE A 158 -7.55 7.07 -11.38
C ILE A 158 -6.76 6.25 -10.37
N HIS A 159 -7.44 5.64 -9.39
CA HIS A 159 -6.81 4.93 -8.27
C HIS A 159 -5.80 5.81 -7.50
N ASP A 160 -4.51 5.56 -7.69
CA ASP A 160 -3.36 6.25 -7.09
C ASP A 160 -2.61 7.15 -8.08
N GLU A 161 -3.18 7.37 -9.27
CA GLU A 161 -2.64 8.23 -10.30
C GLU A 161 -3.45 9.52 -10.44
N LEU A 162 -2.76 10.62 -10.76
CA LEU A 162 -3.35 11.91 -11.11
C LEU A 162 -2.98 12.28 -12.54
N ILE A 163 -3.97 12.67 -13.32
CA ILE A 163 -3.80 13.07 -14.73
C ILE A 163 -3.89 14.58 -14.84
N PHE A 164 -2.91 15.17 -15.52
CA PHE A 164 -2.80 16.60 -15.76
C PHE A 164 -2.70 16.93 -17.24
N GLU A 165 -3.21 18.11 -17.60
CA GLU A 165 -3.01 18.74 -18.89
C GLU A 165 -2.13 19.97 -18.72
N CYS A 166 -1.05 20.08 -19.50
CA CYS A 166 -0.21 21.27 -19.54
C CYS A 166 0.31 21.52 -20.95
N SER A 167 0.82 22.73 -21.21
CA SER A 167 1.49 23.02 -22.47
C SER A 167 2.82 22.27 -22.58
N GLN A 168 3.24 21.94 -23.79
CA GLN A 168 4.52 21.27 -24.04
C GLN A 168 5.70 22.11 -23.55
N ASN A 169 5.61 23.41 -23.62
CA ASN A 169 6.67 24.34 -23.18
C ASN A 169 6.84 24.35 -21.66
N ASP A 170 5.79 24.07 -20.91
CA ASP A 170 5.79 24.11 -19.44
C ASP A 170 6.00 22.70 -18.84
N LYS A 171 6.06 21.65 -19.65
CA LYS A 171 6.07 20.24 -19.24
C LYS A 171 7.10 19.92 -18.16
N GLU A 172 8.37 20.28 -18.36
CA GLU A 172 9.44 19.98 -17.40
C GLU A 172 9.21 20.66 -16.04
N TYR A 173 8.79 21.92 -16.07
CA TYR A 173 8.48 22.66 -14.85
C TYR A 173 7.31 22.03 -14.11
N VAL A 174 6.22 21.73 -14.82
CA VAL A 174 5.00 21.12 -14.27
C VAL A 174 5.30 19.76 -13.67
N GLN A 175 6.03 18.89 -14.38
CA GLN A 175 6.41 17.56 -13.87
C GLN A 175 7.22 17.65 -12.57
N LYS A 176 8.20 18.55 -12.52
CA LYS A 176 9.01 18.77 -11.32
C LYS A 176 8.19 19.30 -10.15
N ALA A 177 7.29 20.26 -10.40
CA ALA A 177 6.42 20.82 -9.39
C ALA A 177 5.42 19.78 -8.84
N ILE A 178 4.79 18.96 -9.72
CA ILE A 178 3.91 17.85 -9.32
C ILE A 178 4.68 16.87 -8.44
N LYS A 179 5.83 16.39 -8.89
CA LYS A 179 6.65 15.45 -8.13
C LYS A 179 6.99 15.96 -6.75
N ASN A 180 7.44 17.22 -6.66
CA ASN A 180 7.79 17.86 -5.40
C ASN A 180 6.57 18.00 -4.48
N ALA A 181 5.42 18.43 -5.00
CA ALA A 181 4.20 18.57 -4.22
C ALA A 181 3.73 17.22 -3.66
N MET A 182 3.69 16.18 -4.47
CA MET A 182 3.24 14.85 -4.06
C MET A 182 4.20 14.20 -3.06
N THR A 183 5.52 14.25 -3.30
CA THR A 183 6.51 13.65 -2.40
C THR A 183 6.61 14.37 -1.06
N SER A 184 6.36 15.68 -1.03
CA SER A 184 6.41 16.49 0.19
C SER A 184 5.32 16.14 1.23
N ILE A 185 4.30 15.37 0.87
CA ILE A 185 3.30 14.87 1.82
C ILE A 185 3.95 13.97 2.87
N SER A 186 5.04 13.28 2.54
CA SER A 186 5.78 12.43 3.48
C SER A 186 6.51 13.20 4.60
N SER A 187 6.75 14.49 4.42
CA SER A 187 7.45 15.39 5.38
C SER A 187 6.61 16.57 5.82
N SER A 188 5.30 16.54 5.56
CA SER A 188 4.38 17.62 5.93
C SER A 188 4.06 17.62 7.43
N ASP A 189 3.47 18.71 7.92
CA ASP A 189 3.04 18.91 9.31
C ASP A 189 2.02 17.86 9.79
N TYR A 190 1.47 17.07 8.89
CA TYR A 190 0.49 16.03 9.20
C TYR A 190 1.12 14.72 9.70
N HIS A 191 2.26 14.30 9.12
CA HIS A 191 2.96 13.08 9.56
C HIS A 191 4.34 12.96 8.92
N MET A 192 5.36 12.65 9.73
CA MET A 192 6.67 12.27 9.20
C MET A 192 6.69 10.77 8.88
N PHE A 193 6.76 10.42 7.62
CA PHE A 193 6.90 9.01 7.22
C PHE A 193 8.34 8.54 7.46
N SER A 194 8.47 7.33 7.97
CA SER A 194 9.79 6.72 8.20
C SER A 194 10.46 6.19 6.92
N ILE A 195 9.73 6.26 5.78
CA ILE A 195 10.16 5.86 4.44
C ILE A 195 9.80 6.96 3.44
N PRO A 196 10.59 7.12 2.36
CA PRO A 196 10.28 8.10 1.33
C PRO A 196 9.00 7.72 0.58
N LEU A 197 8.26 8.73 0.14
CA LEU A 197 7.15 8.58 -0.80
C LEU A 197 7.70 8.82 -2.21
N ASN A 198 7.71 7.79 -3.03
CA ASN A 198 8.19 7.86 -4.41
C ASN A 198 7.02 8.08 -5.37
N VAL A 199 7.21 8.99 -6.33
CA VAL A 199 6.24 9.29 -7.39
C VAL A 199 6.91 9.10 -8.74
N SER A 200 6.27 8.29 -9.59
CA SER A 200 6.65 8.12 -11.00
C SER A 200 5.85 9.07 -11.86
N ILE A 201 6.45 9.60 -12.92
CA ILE A 201 5.79 10.45 -13.89
C ILE A 201 5.90 9.80 -15.26
N ASN A 202 4.75 9.59 -15.87
CA ASN A 202 4.61 9.11 -17.25
C ASN A 202 4.04 10.24 -18.11
N SER A 203 4.48 10.37 -19.35
CA SER A 203 4.05 11.44 -20.24
C SER A 203 4.17 11.06 -21.72
#